data_639bad014523c63408fdead67206a62e
#
_entry.id   639bad014523c63408fdead67206a62e
#
_cell.length_a   1.000
_cell.length_b   1.000
_cell.length_c   1.000
_cell.angle_alpha   90.00
_cell.angle_beta   90.00
_cell.angle_gamma   90.00
#
_symmetry.space_group_name_H-M   'P 1'
#
loop_
_entity.id
_entity.type
_entity.pdbx_description
1 polymer ?
#
loop_
_entity_poly.entity_id
_entity_poly.type
_entity_poly.pdbx_seq_one_letter_code
_entity_poly.pdbx_strand_id
1 'polypeptide(L)'
;MLIPALALAQTPYVQDEWKYGTRQDGTQLHYCVDERDPDLPVARKIGAAIAGALLLEGKEHTVGEDWSGEDIDQIYQVLLETCDVFLGFKLIADVYPEWLTITRGYYRGSYVLVTANADWKSLADVPLSQVIGGTIGTSADIRLMQYLESLKPAERWTHFPVASDETALQDVADGKLAAALVWGPSFWALQKANADFAKLRIIALKPLPPSTMDVGAVLLARETFLRANLDQAIAALSGDGTIEGILKGFGFPATPVR
;
A
#
# COMPACT_ATOMS: atom_id res chain seq x y z
N MET A 1 14.01 25.03 30.33
CA MET A 1 13.17 25.03 29.14
C MET A 1 14.00 24.39 28.03
N LEU A 2 13.86 23.07 27.84
CA LEU A 2 14.60 22.30 26.82
C LEU A 2 13.79 22.38 25.53
N ILE A 3 14.35 23.03 24.52
CA ILE A 3 13.82 23.04 23.17
C ILE A 3 14.11 21.64 22.58
N PRO A 4 13.12 20.85 22.14
CA PRO A 4 13.42 19.61 21.45
C PRO A 4 14.13 19.96 20.13
N ALA A 5 15.31 19.40 19.93
CA ALA A 5 15.98 19.44 18.64
C ALA A 5 15.09 18.67 17.65
N LEU A 6 14.52 19.39 16.68
CA LEU A 6 13.92 18.79 15.50
C LEU A 6 15.03 18.00 14.82
N ALA A 7 14.93 16.69 14.84
CA ALA A 7 15.75 15.82 13.99
C ALA A 7 15.34 16.12 12.55
N LEU A 8 16.11 16.96 11.87
CA LEU A 8 16.00 17.13 10.43
C LEU A 8 16.32 15.77 9.82
N ALA A 9 15.36 15.21 9.09
CA ALA A 9 15.58 14.02 8.30
C ALA A 9 16.70 14.32 7.29
N GLN A 10 17.90 13.83 7.60
CA GLN A 10 19.06 14.04 6.72
C GLN A 10 18.90 13.12 5.51
N THR A 11 19.19 13.64 4.31
CA THR A 11 19.36 12.81 3.13
C THR A 11 20.40 11.73 3.40
N PRO A 12 20.13 10.47 3.03
CA PRO A 12 21.10 9.40 3.18
C PRO A 12 22.45 9.77 2.54
N TYR A 13 23.54 9.33 3.14
CA TYR A 13 24.86 9.53 2.55
C TYR A 13 24.97 8.72 1.25
N VAL A 14 25.19 9.42 0.15
CA VAL A 14 25.41 8.82 -1.17
C VAL A 14 26.75 9.32 -1.69
N GLN A 15 27.53 8.44 -2.30
CA GLN A 15 28.80 8.80 -2.93
C GLN A 15 28.57 9.88 -3.99
N ASP A 16 29.54 10.80 -4.15
CA ASP A 16 29.36 11.99 -5.01
C ASP A 16 29.11 11.61 -6.49
N GLU A 17 29.68 10.50 -6.96
CA GLU A 17 29.44 9.94 -8.29
C GLU A 17 28.00 9.50 -8.54
N TRP A 18 27.23 9.18 -7.48
CA TRP A 18 25.84 8.76 -7.56
C TRP A 18 24.85 9.90 -7.43
N LYS A 19 25.30 11.06 -6.90
CA LYS A 19 24.42 12.23 -6.68
C LYS A 19 23.85 12.85 -7.95
N TYR A 20 24.48 12.60 -9.09
CA TYR A 20 24.12 13.26 -10.35
C TYR A 20 23.43 12.34 -11.36
N GLY A 21 23.25 11.06 -11.02
CA GLY A 21 22.55 10.07 -11.84
C GLY A 21 23.09 9.97 -13.26
N THR A 22 23.26 8.76 -13.74
CA THR A 22 23.75 8.53 -15.13
C THR A 22 22.62 8.44 -16.14
N ARG A 23 21.35 8.51 -15.71
CA ARG A 23 20.21 8.35 -16.61
C ARG A 23 19.95 9.65 -17.37
N GLN A 24 20.22 9.62 -18.68
CA GLN A 24 19.98 10.75 -19.59
C GLN A 24 19.11 10.33 -20.78
N ASP A 25 18.44 9.19 -20.72
CA ASP A 25 17.59 8.75 -21.80
C ASP A 25 16.19 9.36 -21.66
N GLY A 26 15.98 10.53 -22.30
CA GLY A 26 14.70 11.23 -22.32
C GLY A 26 13.60 10.52 -23.11
N THR A 27 13.86 9.29 -23.63
CA THR A 27 12.89 8.50 -24.38
C THR A 27 12.26 7.37 -23.56
N GLN A 28 12.78 7.12 -22.35
CA GLN A 28 12.37 6.03 -21.49
C GLN A 28 11.88 6.53 -20.12
N LEU A 29 10.91 5.82 -19.56
CA LEU A 29 10.51 5.94 -18.16
C LEU A 29 10.93 4.65 -17.44
N HIS A 30 11.91 4.75 -16.56
CA HIS A 30 12.31 3.66 -15.70
C HIS A 30 11.42 3.64 -14.44
N TYR A 31 10.61 2.60 -14.28
CA TYR A 31 9.76 2.45 -13.10
C TYR A 31 10.07 1.18 -12.34
N CYS A 32 10.16 1.30 -11.03
CA CYS A 32 10.33 0.19 -10.11
C CYS A 32 9.01 -0.32 -9.57
N VAL A 33 8.97 -1.64 -9.34
CA VAL A 33 7.92 -2.36 -8.62
C VAL A 33 8.56 -3.34 -7.64
N ASP A 34 7.96 -3.54 -6.48
CA ASP A 34 8.40 -4.55 -5.51
C ASP A 34 7.70 -5.88 -5.82
N GLU A 35 8.48 -6.97 -5.93
CA GLU A 35 7.92 -8.29 -6.21
C GLU A 35 7.04 -8.85 -5.08
N ARG A 36 7.21 -8.31 -3.86
CA ARG A 36 6.43 -8.70 -2.68
C ARG A 36 5.11 -7.96 -2.56
N ASP A 37 4.93 -6.89 -3.36
CA ASP A 37 3.70 -6.11 -3.31
C ASP A 37 2.51 -6.94 -3.80
N PRO A 38 1.40 -6.97 -3.05
CA PRO A 38 0.21 -7.72 -3.44
C PRO A 38 -0.43 -7.20 -4.73
N ASP A 39 -0.12 -5.97 -5.13
CA ASP A 39 -0.63 -5.34 -6.35
C ASP A 39 0.35 -5.40 -7.54
N LEU A 40 1.47 -6.10 -7.43
CA LEU A 40 2.50 -6.20 -8.45
C LEU A 40 1.97 -6.33 -9.89
N PRO A 41 1.04 -7.26 -10.22
CA PRO A 41 0.55 -7.39 -11.60
C PRO A 41 -0.26 -6.18 -12.06
N VAL A 42 -0.89 -5.45 -11.13
CA VAL A 42 -1.63 -4.21 -11.38
C VAL A 42 -0.65 -3.06 -11.55
N ALA A 43 0.32 -2.91 -10.65
CA ALA A 43 1.35 -1.88 -10.68
C ALA A 43 2.14 -1.91 -12.00
N ARG A 44 2.52 -3.10 -12.49
CA ARG A 44 3.15 -3.30 -13.79
C ARG A 44 2.34 -2.72 -14.95
N LYS A 45 1.04 -3.01 -14.98
CA LYS A 45 0.16 -2.49 -16.03
C LYS A 45 -0.07 -0.99 -15.93
N ILE A 46 -0.18 -0.47 -14.72
CA ILE A 46 -0.31 0.98 -14.49
C ILE A 46 0.99 1.69 -14.88
N GLY A 47 2.16 1.19 -14.50
CA GLY A 47 3.45 1.75 -14.89
C GLY A 47 3.63 1.82 -16.41
N ALA A 48 3.31 0.73 -17.11
CA ALA A 48 3.33 0.70 -18.57
C ALA A 48 2.34 1.70 -19.20
N ALA A 49 1.13 1.84 -18.63
CA ALA A 49 0.13 2.79 -19.10
C ALA A 49 0.58 4.24 -18.88
N ILE A 50 1.20 4.54 -17.73
CA ILE A 50 1.77 5.88 -17.43
C ILE A 50 2.87 6.21 -18.44
N ALA A 51 3.82 5.30 -18.68
CA ALA A 51 4.86 5.50 -19.68
C ALA A 51 4.27 5.80 -21.08
N GLY A 52 3.26 5.00 -21.49
CA GLY A 52 2.56 5.23 -22.77
C GLY A 52 1.86 6.59 -22.84
N ALA A 53 1.21 7.03 -21.76
CA ALA A 53 0.56 8.34 -21.71
C ALA A 53 1.56 9.51 -21.78
N LEU A 54 2.79 9.28 -21.32
CA LEU A 54 3.91 10.23 -21.44
C LEU A 54 4.64 10.14 -22.79
N LEU A 55 4.23 9.23 -23.69
CA LEU A 55 4.89 8.92 -24.94
C LEU A 55 6.35 8.44 -24.75
N LEU A 56 6.61 7.75 -23.65
CA LEU A 56 7.90 7.16 -23.30
C LEU A 56 7.85 5.64 -23.42
N GLU A 57 9.02 5.02 -23.68
CA GLU A 57 9.17 3.57 -23.53
C GLU A 57 9.26 3.21 -22.05
N GLY A 58 8.33 2.38 -21.54
CA GLY A 58 8.38 1.92 -20.16
C GLY A 58 9.45 0.86 -19.95
N LYS A 59 10.36 1.09 -19.02
CA LYS A 59 11.37 0.12 -18.56
C LYS A 59 11.07 -0.28 -17.12
N GLU A 60 10.55 -1.49 -16.95
CA GLU A 60 10.28 -2.05 -15.63
C GLU A 60 11.56 -2.57 -14.99
N HIS A 61 11.70 -2.28 -13.70
CA HIS A 61 12.71 -2.85 -12.83
C HIS A 61 12.01 -3.45 -11.61
N THR A 62 12.15 -4.77 -11.43
CA THR A 62 11.62 -5.46 -10.27
C THR A 62 12.64 -5.43 -9.16
N VAL A 63 12.25 -4.93 -7.99
CA VAL A 63 13.05 -4.97 -6.77
C VAL A 63 12.72 -6.28 -6.05
N GLY A 64 13.75 -7.08 -5.76
CA GLY A 64 13.60 -8.46 -5.30
C GLY A 64 13.70 -8.66 -3.79
N GLU A 65 13.84 -9.94 -3.38
CA GLU A 65 13.85 -10.40 -1.98
C GLU A 65 14.99 -9.82 -1.13
N ASP A 66 16.12 -9.48 -1.75
CA ASP A 66 17.27 -8.90 -1.02
C ASP A 66 17.01 -7.47 -0.52
N TRP A 67 15.89 -6.89 -0.93
CA TRP A 67 15.47 -5.57 -0.51
C TRP A 67 14.55 -5.65 0.70
N SER A 68 14.96 -5.07 1.84
CA SER A 68 14.16 -5.13 3.07
C SER A 68 12.85 -4.34 2.97
N GLY A 69 12.76 -3.36 2.06
CA GLY A 69 11.58 -2.50 1.88
C GLY A 69 11.27 -1.57 3.07
N GLU A 70 11.91 -1.83 4.20
CA GLU A 70 11.79 -1.06 5.43
C GLU A 70 12.88 0.03 5.55
N ASP A 71 13.97 -0.13 4.79
CA ASP A 71 15.08 0.80 4.80
C ASP A 71 14.85 1.92 3.77
N ILE A 72 14.47 3.08 4.28
CA ILE A 72 14.21 4.28 3.47
C ILE A 72 15.45 4.70 2.65
N ASP A 73 16.64 4.37 3.11
CA ASP A 73 17.90 4.69 2.42
C ASP A 73 18.05 3.84 1.15
N GLN A 74 17.55 2.61 1.15
CA GLN A 74 17.52 1.76 -0.05
C GLN A 74 16.57 2.34 -1.12
N ILE A 75 15.42 2.89 -0.72
CA ILE A 75 14.52 3.58 -1.64
C ILE A 75 15.25 4.75 -2.32
N TYR A 76 16.03 5.51 -1.55
CA TYR A 76 16.81 6.61 -2.10
C TYR A 76 17.82 6.14 -3.16
N GLN A 77 18.57 5.08 -2.88
CA GLN A 77 19.54 4.51 -3.81
C GLN A 77 18.87 4.00 -5.09
N VAL A 78 17.78 3.25 -4.97
CA VAL A 78 17.02 2.72 -6.11
C VAL A 78 16.48 3.85 -7.00
N LEU A 79 15.93 4.91 -6.41
CA LEU A 79 15.45 6.08 -7.14
C LEU A 79 16.59 6.90 -7.77
N LEU A 80 17.79 6.84 -7.19
CA LEU A 80 18.95 7.53 -7.73
C LEU A 80 19.58 6.78 -8.90
N GLU A 81 19.70 5.47 -8.80
CA GLU A 81 20.50 4.65 -9.70
C GLU A 81 19.67 3.90 -10.76
N THR A 82 18.46 3.45 -10.38
CA THR A 82 17.72 2.46 -11.16
C THR A 82 16.43 2.99 -11.74
N CYS A 83 15.62 3.71 -10.96
CA CYS A 83 14.26 4.10 -11.35
C CYS A 83 14.04 5.60 -11.26
N ASP A 84 13.24 6.13 -12.18
CA ASP A 84 12.74 7.50 -12.12
C ASP A 84 11.59 7.63 -11.13
N VAL A 85 10.83 6.55 -10.97
CA VAL A 85 9.64 6.47 -10.13
C VAL A 85 9.46 5.07 -9.57
N PHE A 86 8.99 4.95 -8.33
CA PHE A 86 8.71 3.67 -7.70
C PHE A 86 7.21 3.58 -7.37
N LEU A 87 6.53 2.55 -7.88
CA LEU A 87 5.09 2.33 -7.75
C LEU A 87 4.74 1.54 -6.47
N GLY A 88 3.46 1.49 -6.09
CA GLY A 88 2.97 0.63 -5.00
C GLY A 88 2.87 1.33 -3.62
N PHE A 89 3.20 2.60 -3.50
CA PHE A 89 3.24 3.29 -2.21
C PHE A 89 1.88 3.76 -1.74
N LYS A 90 1.55 3.46 -0.47
CA LYS A 90 0.39 4.04 0.21
C LYS A 90 0.66 5.51 0.50
N LEU A 91 -0.15 6.40 -0.06
CA LEU A 91 0.07 7.84 0.02
C LEU A 91 -0.39 8.38 1.38
N ILE A 92 0.54 8.54 2.30
CA ILE A 92 0.32 9.10 3.63
C ILE A 92 0.98 10.47 3.67
N ALA A 93 0.21 11.51 3.96
CA ALA A 93 0.75 12.86 4.07
C ALA A 93 1.75 12.96 5.25
N ASP A 94 2.81 13.73 5.06
CA ASP A 94 3.80 14.11 6.08
C ASP A 94 4.58 12.94 6.72
N VAL A 95 4.55 11.73 6.09
CA VAL A 95 5.28 10.56 6.59
C VAL A 95 6.62 10.38 5.86
N TYR A 96 6.70 10.85 4.63
CA TYR A 96 7.88 10.67 3.80
C TYR A 96 8.95 11.74 4.08
N PRO A 97 10.25 11.39 3.98
CA PRO A 97 11.33 12.36 4.18
C PRO A 97 11.32 13.44 3.09
N GLU A 98 11.90 14.61 3.39
CA GLU A 98 11.89 15.79 2.51
C GLU A 98 12.51 15.56 1.12
N TRP A 99 13.42 14.58 0.99
CA TRP A 99 14.05 14.25 -0.29
C TRP A 99 13.17 13.39 -1.20
N LEU A 100 12.01 12.92 -0.72
CA LEU A 100 11.06 12.11 -1.43
C LEU A 100 9.77 12.88 -1.65
N THR A 101 9.17 12.74 -2.82
CA THR A 101 7.85 13.28 -3.13
C THR A 101 6.93 12.19 -3.63
N ILE A 102 5.64 12.39 -3.44
CA ILE A 102 4.58 11.47 -3.86
C ILE A 102 3.83 12.00 -5.07
N THR A 103 3.36 11.11 -5.93
CA THR A 103 2.41 11.43 -6.99
C THR A 103 0.99 11.53 -6.44
N ARG A 104 0.03 11.94 -7.27
CA ARG A 104 -1.37 11.63 -6.99
C ARG A 104 -1.60 10.13 -6.98
N GLY A 105 -2.65 9.67 -6.26
CA GLY A 105 -3.04 8.27 -6.26
C GLY A 105 -3.57 7.82 -7.61
N TYR A 106 -3.26 6.60 -8.01
CA TYR A 106 -3.85 5.98 -9.18
C TYR A 106 -4.98 5.01 -8.81
N TYR A 107 -4.95 4.37 -7.64
CA TYR A 107 -6.11 3.66 -7.12
C TYR A 107 -6.28 3.89 -5.61
N ARG A 108 -7.51 3.64 -5.14
CA ARG A 108 -7.88 3.62 -3.72
C ARG A 108 -8.25 2.22 -3.32
N GLY A 109 -7.48 1.64 -2.38
CA GLY A 109 -7.77 0.38 -1.72
C GLY A 109 -8.45 0.60 -0.36
N SER A 110 -8.98 -0.49 0.21
CA SER A 110 -9.61 -0.49 1.52
C SER A 110 -9.03 -1.57 2.41
N TYR A 111 -9.01 -1.31 3.71
CA TYR A 111 -8.86 -2.38 4.68
C TYR A 111 -10.19 -3.13 4.82
N VAL A 112 -10.11 -4.44 4.95
CA VAL A 112 -11.26 -5.35 4.99
C VAL A 112 -11.21 -6.21 6.24
N LEU A 113 -12.38 -6.53 6.80
CA LEU A 113 -12.49 -7.47 7.91
C LEU A 113 -12.76 -8.86 7.33
N VAL A 114 -11.88 -9.80 7.61
CA VAL A 114 -11.92 -11.17 7.08
C VAL A 114 -12.23 -12.16 8.18
N THR A 115 -13.10 -13.12 7.91
CA THR A 115 -13.48 -14.22 8.82
C THR A 115 -13.65 -15.53 8.08
N ALA A 116 -13.52 -16.65 8.79
CA ALA A 116 -13.90 -17.98 8.30
C ALA A 116 -15.37 -18.33 8.60
N ASN A 117 -16.05 -17.57 9.47
CA ASN A 117 -17.42 -17.86 9.87
C ASN A 117 -18.43 -17.43 8.79
N ALA A 118 -19.27 -18.38 8.35
CA ALA A 118 -20.24 -18.18 7.28
C ALA A 118 -21.43 -17.29 7.70
N ASP A 119 -21.77 -17.29 8.97
CA ASP A 119 -23.00 -16.69 9.47
C ASP A 119 -22.84 -15.19 9.77
N TRP A 120 -21.61 -14.75 10.04
CA TRP A 120 -21.33 -13.35 10.34
C TRP A 120 -21.37 -12.49 9.08
N LYS A 121 -22.01 -11.34 9.15
CA LYS A 121 -22.14 -10.36 8.06
C LYS A 121 -21.39 -9.06 8.35
N SER A 122 -21.08 -8.82 9.62
CA SER A 122 -20.41 -7.61 10.08
C SER A 122 -19.62 -7.85 11.36
N LEU A 123 -18.76 -6.90 11.75
CA LEU A 123 -18.06 -6.93 13.03
C LEU A 123 -19.04 -7.05 14.22
N ALA A 124 -20.23 -6.42 14.10
CA ALA A 124 -21.24 -6.48 15.16
C ALA A 124 -21.78 -7.90 15.42
N ASP A 125 -21.66 -8.82 14.46
CA ASP A 125 -22.09 -10.22 14.61
C ASP A 125 -21.04 -11.08 15.31
N VAL A 126 -19.81 -10.59 15.43
CA VAL A 126 -18.70 -11.28 16.11
C VAL A 126 -18.95 -11.19 17.63
N PRO A 127 -19.08 -12.31 18.36
CA PRO A 127 -19.26 -12.27 19.81
C PRO A 127 -18.12 -11.55 20.54
N LEU A 128 -18.43 -10.75 21.55
CA LEU A 128 -17.42 -9.98 22.31
C LEU A 128 -16.40 -10.87 23.03
N SER A 129 -16.72 -12.14 23.26
CA SER A 129 -15.80 -13.13 23.84
C SER A 129 -14.72 -13.60 22.86
N GLN A 130 -14.83 -13.24 21.59
CA GLN A 130 -13.89 -13.63 20.54
C GLN A 130 -12.73 -12.65 20.44
N VAL A 131 -11.63 -13.13 19.85
CA VAL A 131 -10.43 -12.34 19.59
C VAL A 131 -10.45 -11.87 18.13
N ILE A 132 -10.20 -10.58 17.91
CA ILE A 132 -10.05 -10.00 16.58
C ILE A 132 -8.61 -9.51 16.39
N GLY A 133 -8.08 -9.68 15.19
CA GLY A 133 -6.71 -9.28 14.86
C GLY A 133 -6.64 -8.03 13.98
N GLY A 134 -5.48 -7.39 14.00
CA GLY A 134 -5.09 -6.32 13.07
C GLY A 134 -3.59 -6.37 12.83
N THR A 135 -3.16 -6.02 11.62
CA THR A 135 -1.73 -5.95 11.29
C THR A 135 -1.11 -4.73 11.95
N ILE A 136 -0.19 -4.96 12.88
CA ILE A 136 0.43 -3.94 13.72
C ILE A 136 1.04 -2.81 12.90
N GLY A 137 0.89 -1.57 13.37
CA GLY A 137 1.46 -0.38 12.72
C GLY A 137 0.67 0.14 11.52
N THR A 138 -0.39 -0.57 11.10
CA THR A 138 -1.24 -0.06 10.02
C THR A 138 -2.22 1.00 10.53
N SER A 139 -2.62 1.93 9.65
CA SER A 139 -3.63 2.94 9.97
C SER A 139 -4.97 2.31 10.39
N ALA A 140 -5.30 1.14 9.86
CA ALA A 140 -6.51 0.40 10.19
C ALA A 140 -6.45 -0.20 11.60
N ASP A 141 -5.31 -0.78 11.97
CA ASP A 141 -5.08 -1.31 13.32
C ASP A 141 -5.14 -0.22 14.38
N ILE A 142 -4.50 0.92 14.12
CA ILE A 142 -4.57 2.11 15.01
C ILE A 142 -6.03 2.56 15.19
N ARG A 143 -6.81 2.63 14.12
CA ARG A 143 -8.24 3.00 14.19
C ARG A 143 -9.08 1.97 14.94
N LEU A 144 -8.78 0.68 14.74
CA LEU A 144 -9.43 -0.40 15.49
C LEU A 144 -9.17 -0.24 16.99
N MET A 145 -7.91 -0.04 17.39
CA MET A 145 -7.54 0.20 18.78
C MET A 145 -8.26 1.41 19.36
N GLN A 146 -8.23 2.55 18.67
CA GLN A 146 -8.93 3.78 19.10
C GLN A 146 -10.44 3.55 19.26
N TYR A 147 -11.04 2.83 18.33
CA TYR A 147 -12.46 2.46 18.44
C TYR A 147 -12.73 1.59 19.68
N LEU A 148 -11.92 0.55 19.89
CA LEU A 148 -12.07 -0.32 21.07
C LEU A 148 -11.88 0.46 22.38
N GLU A 149 -10.93 1.37 22.44
CA GLU A 149 -10.70 2.23 23.60
C GLU A 149 -11.86 3.17 23.90
N SER A 150 -12.62 3.58 22.88
CA SER A 150 -13.83 4.42 23.03
C SER A 150 -15.02 3.68 23.65
N LEU A 151 -15.00 2.34 23.64
CA LEU A 151 -16.06 1.51 24.21
C LEU A 151 -15.83 1.23 25.70
N LYS A 152 -16.88 0.86 26.44
CA LYS A 152 -16.73 0.37 27.81
C LYS A 152 -16.00 -1.00 27.80
N PRO A 153 -15.21 -1.32 28.83
CA PRO A 153 -14.48 -2.58 28.88
C PRO A 153 -15.30 -3.84 28.60
N ALA A 154 -16.54 -3.88 29.06
CA ALA A 154 -17.45 -5.02 28.84
C ALA A 154 -18.03 -5.10 27.41
N GLU A 155 -17.84 -4.06 26.60
CA GLU A 155 -18.35 -3.94 25.23
C GLU A 155 -17.22 -4.07 24.19
N ARG A 156 -16.00 -4.43 24.61
CA ARG A 156 -14.80 -4.53 23.76
C ARG A 156 -14.53 -5.97 23.37
N TRP A 157 -14.14 -6.18 22.11
CA TRP A 157 -13.44 -7.39 21.71
C TRP A 157 -12.01 -7.37 22.24
N THR A 158 -11.44 -8.56 22.47
CA THR A 158 -10.00 -8.67 22.67
C THR A 158 -9.31 -8.44 21.35
N HIS A 159 -8.40 -7.47 21.32
CA HIS A 159 -7.54 -7.20 20.16
C HIS A 159 -6.23 -7.96 20.27
N PHE A 160 -5.80 -8.57 19.16
CA PHE A 160 -4.51 -9.24 19.06
C PHE A 160 -3.74 -8.70 17.86
N PRO A 161 -2.63 -7.97 18.09
CA PRO A 161 -1.79 -7.46 17.00
C PRO A 161 -1.01 -8.61 16.36
N VAL A 162 -0.97 -8.63 15.03
CA VAL A 162 -0.24 -9.62 14.24
C VAL A 162 0.82 -8.95 13.36
N ALA A 163 1.88 -9.69 13.02
CA ALA A 163 3.02 -9.12 12.33
C ALA A 163 2.75 -8.80 10.85
N SER A 164 1.87 -9.58 10.19
CA SER A 164 1.57 -9.42 8.77
C SER A 164 0.14 -9.81 8.43
N ASP A 165 -0.35 -9.36 7.27
CA ASP A 165 -1.66 -9.77 6.75
C ASP A 165 -1.73 -11.29 6.51
N GLU A 166 -0.65 -11.91 6.06
CA GLU A 166 -0.59 -13.37 5.87
C GLU A 166 -0.75 -14.11 7.20
N THR A 167 -0.02 -13.71 8.25
CA THR A 167 -0.16 -14.27 9.59
C THR A 167 -1.58 -14.08 10.12
N ALA A 168 -2.17 -12.91 9.91
CA ALA A 168 -3.55 -12.62 10.32
C ALA A 168 -4.56 -13.57 9.64
N LEU A 169 -4.42 -13.78 8.33
CA LEU A 169 -5.30 -14.68 7.57
C LEU A 169 -5.10 -16.14 7.98
N GLN A 170 -3.87 -16.57 8.24
CA GLN A 170 -3.57 -17.92 8.74
C GLN A 170 -4.20 -18.15 10.11
N ASP A 171 -4.09 -17.18 11.03
CA ASP A 171 -4.69 -17.29 12.35
C ASP A 171 -6.23 -17.31 12.31
N VAL A 172 -6.84 -16.61 11.32
CA VAL A 172 -8.29 -16.74 11.08
C VAL A 172 -8.64 -18.12 10.50
N ALA A 173 -7.84 -18.62 9.56
CA ALA A 173 -8.06 -19.95 8.95
C ALA A 173 -7.93 -21.08 9.97
N ASP A 174 -7.00 -20.94 10.93
CA ASP A 174 -6.76 -21.87 12.03
C ASP A 174 -7.76 -21.72 13.19
N GLY A 175 -8.60 -20.71 13.19
CA GLY A 175 -9.57 -20.42 14.25
C GLY A 175 -8.98 -19.82 15.52
N LYS A 176 -7.73 -19.32 15.49
CA LYS A 176 -7.11 -18.57 16.59
C LYS A 176 -7.68 -17.15 16.70
N LEU A 177 -8.00 -16.55 15.55
CA LEU A 177 -8.72 -15.29 15.45
C LEU A 177 -10.11 -15.54 14.87
N ALA A 178 -11.10 -14.87 15.40
CA ALA A 178 -12.47 -14.90 14.88
C ALA A 178 -12.59 -14.08 13.59
N ALA A 179 -11.89 -12.96 13.53
CA ALA A 179 -11.78 -12.10 12.37
C ALA A 179 -10.47 -11.31 12.41
N ALA A 180 -10.00 -10.86 11.26
CA ALA A 180 -8.82 -9.99 11.17
C ALA A 180 -9.05 -8.84 10.20
N LEU A 181 -8.52 -7.67 10.58
CA LEU A 181 -8.52 -6.46 9.75
C LEU A 181 -7.22 -6.41 8.97
N VAL A 182 -7.31 -6.60 7.64
CA VAL A 182 -6.17 -6.71 6.74
C VAL A 182 -6.32 -5.78 5.52
N TRP A 183 -5.24 -5.52 4.82
CA TRP A 183 -5.27 -4.77 3.58
C TRP A 183 -5.99 -5.58 2.47
N GLY A 184 -7.00 -4.99 1.83
CA GLY A 184 -7.81 -5.68 0.82
C GLY A 184 -7.01 -6.27 -0.35
N PRO A 185 -6.06 -5.52 -0.95
CA PRO A 185 -5.13 -6.08 -1.94
C PRO A 185 -4.31 -7.26 -1.44
N SER A 186 -3.82 -7.24 -0.19
CA SER A 186 -3.11 -8.39 0.40
C SER A 186 -4.02 -9.61 0.50
N PHE A 187 -5.25 -9.43 0.98
CA PHE A 187 -6.24 -10.52 1.03
C PHE A 187 -6.51 -11.09 -0.35
N TRP A 188 -6.70 -10.24 -1.36
CA TRP A 188 -6.93 -10.65 -2.75
C TRP A 188 -5.78 -11.48 -3.32
N ALA A 189 -4.53 -11.05 -3.12
CA ALA A 189 -3.33 -11.74 -3.59
C ALA A 189 -3.15 -13.08 -2.88
N LEU A 190 -3.21 -13.07 -1.53
CA LEU A 190 -3.00 -14.24 -0.69
C LEU A 190 -4.10 -15.29 -0.89
N GLN A 191 -5.37 -14.88 -1.07
CA GLN A 191 -6.46 -15.80 -1.37
C GLN A 191 -6.29 -16.51 -2.70
N LYS A 192 -5.67 -15.87 -3.70
CA LYS A 192 -5.34 -16.50 -4.98
C LYS A 192 -4.14 -17.45 -4.90
N ALA A 193 -3.17 -17.12 -4.06
CA ALA A 193 -1.93 -17.89 -3.91
C ALA A 193 -2.09 -19.09 -2.99
N ASN A 194 -3.01 -19.05 -2.02
CA ASN A 194 -3.16 -20.07 -0.99
C ASN A 194 -4.60 -20.62 -0.93
N ALA A 195 -4.76 -21.91 -1.23
CA ALA A 195 -6.05 -22.58 -1.22
C ALA A 195 -6.70 -22.64 0.19
N ASP A 196 -5.92 -22.59 1.27
CA ASP A 196 -6.44 -22.59 2.63
C ASP A 196 -7.25 -21.33 2.95
N PHE A 197 -6.99 -20.24 2.23
CA PHE A 197 -7.74 -19.00 2.36
C PHE A 197 -9.01 -18.92 1.52
N ALA A 198 -9.29 -19.93 0.69
CA ALA A 198 -10.50 -19.95 -0.16
C ALA A 198 -11.81 -19.90 0.63
N LYS A 199 -11.81 -20.42 1.88
CA LYS A 199 -12.96 -20.38 2.79
C LYS A 199 -13.18 -19.04 3.48
N LEU A 200 -12.15 -18.16 3.48
CA LEU A 200 -12.20 -16.87 4.11
C LEU A 200 -13.06 -15.90 3.31
N ARG A 201 -13.76 -15.02 4.00
CA ARG A 201 -14.67 -14.06 3.39
C ARG A 201 -14.57 -12.71 4.05
N ILE A 202 -14.88 -11.67 3.27
CA ILE A 202 -15.00 -10.31 3.76
C ILE A 202 -16.37 -10.11 4.38
N ILE A 203 -16.40 -9.48 5.55
CA ILE A 203 -17.62 -9.00 6.23
C ILE A 203 -17.56 -7.48 6.43
N ALA A 204 -18.72 -6.87 6.69
CA ALA A 204 -18.78 -5.43 6.89
C ALA A 204 -18.05 -4.99 8.17
N LEU A 205 -17.36 -3.87 8.10
CA LEU A 205 -16.63 -3.30 9.25
C LEU A 205 -17.55 -2.78 10.36
N LYS A 206 -18.83 -2.52 10.05
CA LYS A 206 -19.76 -1.91 11.02
C LYS A 206 -19.73 -2.60 12.38
N PRO A 207 -19.61 -1.81 13.48
CA PRO A 207 -19.74 -0.34 13.56
C PRO A 207 -18.46 0.47 13.29
N LEU A 208 -17.31 -0.17 13.08
CA LEU A 208 -16.06 0.52 12.72
C LEU A 208 -16.22 1.22 11.35
N PRO A 209 -15.80 2.50 11.22
CA PRO A 209 -15.85 3.19 9.93
C PRO A 209 -14.86 2.57 8.92
N PRO A 210 -15.15 2.67 7.62
CA PRO A 210 -14.24 2.22 6.57
C PRO A 210 -12.87 2.90 6.67
N SER A 211 -11.81 2.15 6.42
CA SER A 211 -10.44 2.66 6.29
C SER A 211 -9.94 2.44 4.87
N THR A 212 -9.67 3.53 4.17
CA THR A 212 -9.19 3.51 2.78
C THR A 212 -7.85 4.23 2.67
N MET A 213 -7.04 3.83 1.70
CA MET A 213 -5.77 4.47 1.39
C MET A 213 -5.66 4.62 -0.12
N ASP A 214 -5.15 5.77 -0.55
CA ASP A 214 -4.73 5.97 -1.93
C ASP A 214 -3.35 5.35 -2.11
N VAL A 215 -3.16 4.69 -3.24
CA VAL A 215 -1.88 4.12 -3.66
C VAL A 215 -1.41 4.86 -4.90
N GLY A 216 -0.16 5.22 -4.90
CA GLY A 216 0.50 5.97 -5.95
C GLY A 216 1.97 5.60 -6.03
N ALA A 217 2.78 6.55 -6.48
CA ALA A 217 4.20 6.34 -6.64
C ALA A 217 5.01 7.39 -5.88
N VAL A 218 6.28 7.06 -5.64
CA VAL A 218 7.27 7.97 -5.04
C VAL A 218 8.40 8.22 -6.01
N LEU A 219 9.01 9.39 -5.92
CA LEU A 219 10.18 9.78 -6.70
C LEU A 219 11.01 10.81 -5.91
N LEU A 220 12.21 11.11 -6.37
CA LEU A 220 13.05 12.11 -5.72
C LEU A 220 12.38 13.49 -5.77
N ALA A 221 12.38 14.22 -4.65
CA ALA A 221 11.70 15.52 -4.52
C ALA A 221 12.20 16.58 -5.52
N ARG A 222 13.46 16.46 -6.00
CA ARG A 222 14.03 17.34 -7.03
C ARG A 222 13.41 17.14 -8.42
N GLU A 223 12.75 16.00 -8.68
CA GLU A 223 12.16 15.64 -9.98
C GLU A 223 10.76 16.26 -10.16
N THR A 224 10.64 17.55 -9.89
CA THR A 224 9.36 18.29 -9.89
C THR A 224 8.66 18.28 -11.24
N PHE A 225 9.42 18.36 -12.35
CA PHE A 225 8.86 18.31 -13.69
C PHE A 225 8.30 16.92 -14.02
N LEU A 226 9.06 15.87 -13.72
CA LEU A 226 8.60 14.50 -13.89
C LEU A 226 7.36 14.23 -13.05
N ARG A 227 7.34 14.65 -11.78
CA ARG A 227 6.17 14.53 -10.90
C ARG A 227 4.94 15.16 -11.52
N ALA A 228 5.04 16.38 -12.02
CA ALA A 228 3.91 17.07 -12.64
C ALA A 228 3.37 16.32 -13.87
N ASN A 229 4.25 15.76 -14.69
CA ASN A 229 3.88 14.96 -15.86
C ASN A 229 3.22 13.62 -15.43
N LEU A 230 3.77 12.94 -14.43
CA LEU A 230 3.17 11.73 -13.86
C LEU A 230 1.76 12.00 -13.32
N ASP A 231 1.58 13.09 -12.57
CA ASP A 231 0.28 13.49 -12.04
C ASP A 231 -0.74 13.76 -13.13
N GLN A 232 -0.33 14.39 -14.25
CA GLN A 232 -1.19 14.60 -15.42
C GLN A 232 -1.53 13.28 -16.13
N ALA A 233 -0.54 12.40 -16.33
CA ALA A 233 -0.75 11.10 -16.95
C ALA A 233 -1.71 10.25 -16.13
N ILE A 234 -1.52 10.17 -14.79
CA ILE A 234 -2.42 9.44 -13.89
C ILE A 234 -3.84 10.04 -13.95
N ALA A 235 -3.96 11.38 -14.00
CA ALA A 235 -5.27 12.03 -14.12
C ALA A 235 -5.98 11.66 -15.42
N ALA A 236 -5.28 11.70 -16.55
CA ALA A 236 -5.81 11.32 -17.85
C ALA A 236 -6.26 9.86 -17.87
N LEU A 237 -5.41 8.91 -17.41
CA LEU A 237 -5.70 7.48 -17.35
C LEU A 237 -6.83 7.13 -16.38
N SER A 238 -7.02 7.92 -15.31
CA SER A 238 -8.19 7.80 -14.43
C SER A 238 -9.46 8.34 -15.09
N GLY A 239 -9.34 9.45 -15.83
CA GLY A 239 -10.46 10.11 -16.49
C GLY A 239 -11.01 9.36 -17.69
N ASP A 240 -10.15 8.72 -18.50
CA ASP A 240 -10.53 7.94 -19.68
C ASP A 240 -10.95 6.49 -19.38
N GLY A 241 -10.82 6.06 -18.10
CA GLY A 241 -11.20 4.73 -17.65
C GLY A 241 -10.13 3.64 -17.83
N THR A 242 -8.93 3.99 -18.28
CA THR A 242 -7.83 3.02 -18.47
C THR A 242 -7.46 2.34 -17.15
N ILE A 243 -7.28 3.10 -16.06
CA ILE A 243 -6.98 2.53 -14.74
C ILE A 243 -8.14 1.65 -14.25
N GLU A 244 -9.39 2.08 -14.44
CA GLU A 244 -10.55 1.26 -14.09
C GLU A 244 -10.58 -0.06 -14.87
N GLY A 245 -10.25 -0.02 -16.15
CA GLY A 245 -10.13 -1.21 -17.00
C GLY A 245 -9.05 -2.18 -16.51
N ILE A 246 -7.89 -1.66 -16.10
CA ILE A 246 -6.81 -2.47 -15.53
C ILE A 246 -7.28 -3.15 -14.23
N LEU A 247 -7.82 -2.39 -13.28
CA LEU A 247 -8.30 -2.92 -12.00
C LEU A 247 -9.35 -4.02 -12.20
N LYS A 248 -10.34 -3.78 -13.07
CA LYS A 248 -11.39 -4.75 -13.41
C LYS A 248 -10.83 -5.98 -14.09
N GLY A 249 -9.87 -5.82 -14.99
CA GLY A 249 -9.23 -6.95 -15.73
C GLY A 249 -8.56 -7.95 -14.80
N PHE A 250 -8.04 -7.49 -13.66
CA PHE A 250 -7.49 -8.37 -12.62
C PHE A 250 -8.52 -8.83 -11.57
N GLY A 251 -9.73 -8.27 -11.56
CA GLY A 251 -10.66 -8.41 -10.44
C GLY A 251 -10.07 -7.86 -9.13
N PHE A 252 -9.31 -6.77 -9.24
CA PHE A 252 -8.59 -6.19 -8.13
C PHE A 252 -9.52 -5.34 -7.25
N PRO A 253 -9.46 -5.47 -5.90
CA PRO A 253 -10.44 -4.85 -4.98
C PRO A 253 -10.11 -3.39 -4.68
N ALA A 254 -10.04 -2.56 -5.71
CA ALA A 254 -9.76 -1.13 -5.60
C ALA A 254 -10.58 -0.32 -6.62
N THR A 255 -10.61 0.98 -6.43
CA THR A 255 -11.26 1.94 -7.34
C THR A 255 -10.25 2.99 -7.81
N PRO A 256 -10.37 3.53 -9.04
CA PRO A 256 -9.54 4.64 -9.48
C PRO A 256 -9.69 5.86 -8.56
N VAL A 257 -8.61 6.59 -8.33
CA VAL A 257 -8.66 7.93 -7.71
C VAL A 257 -9.01 8.94 -8.80
N ARG A 258 -10.05 9.75 -8.55
CA ARG A 258 -10.53 10.79 -9.47
C ARG A 258 -10.18 12.19 -8.98
#